data_072670450c757f3f15f37de5980d625c
#
_entry.id   072670450c757f3f15f37de5980d625c
#
_cell.length_a   1.000
_cell.length_b   1.000
_cell.length_c   1.000
_cell.angle_alpha   90.00
_cell.angle_beta   90.00
_cell.angle_gamma   90.00
#
_symmetry.space_group_name_H-M   'P 1'
#
loop_
_entity.id
_entity.type
_entity.pdbx_description
1 polymer ?
#
loop_
_entity_poly.entity_id
_entity_poly.type
_entity_poly.pdbx_seq_one_letter_code
_entity_poly.pdbx_strand_id
1 'polypeptide(L)'
;MAEIDEIVEVNISRQTSVASMASFSEHLIADQFNPVGIKPRFDKKHRVRIFGSAADVAEAGFSTDSWVYKAAARQFSQSPHIKNIYVGWKAPSGLADSKITISAAFVTGNVVALTLNTVKLDDVSFDTEGSSNAVVEKIAEQINERFAGQMDASVSADNPLVIEIYGITPSGVSLQVTGGANTNQTANVTSTPISADASWTDALNAMLNDANNGFYACEIHSDVQADLQEFALWVQANEKLGGIVTSDSAVVDEDSGDIADWLKINNIDRVFCFYHPSDPYFVSGLFGKILTKHPGSATWALKALEATATVSLSAGQRKTATAKNCNIYTSVSDLPLTRWGKVGSGEYIDVIHGCDWLKAKIQQLVLTTLAQQDKVPYEDSGIEAIKGQLKAGLEQGVTYQILKKGAYTIECPTADEVDAATKAERKLPDVKFNAPLSGAIHKTAIDGVVTL
;
A
#
# COMPACT_ATOMS: atom_id res chain seq x y z
N MET A 1 -33.75 26.60 33.24
CA MET A 1 -32.38 26.46 32.58
C MET A 1 -32.09 27.61 31.62
N ALA A 2 -33.09 28.16 30.94
CA ALA A 2 -32.88 29.27 29.99
C ALA A 2 -32.38 30.61 30.63
N GLU A 3 -32.76 30.90 31.88
CA GLU A 3 -32.34 32.16 32.53
C GLU A 3 -30.87 32.20 33.01
N ILE A 4 -30.24 31.02 33.20
CA ILE A 4 -28.83 30.95 33.60
C ILE A 4 -27.94 31.14 32.38
N ASP A 5 -28.36 30.63 31.20
CA ASP A 5 -27.62 30.76 29.95
C ASP A 5 -27.59 32.20 29.43
N GLU A 6 -28.51 33.07 29.82
CA GLU A 6 -28.49 34.51 29.51
C GLU A 6 -27.48 35.31 30.36
N ILE A 7 -27.05 34.75 31.50
CA ILE A 7 -26.10 35.41 32.41
C ILE A 7 -24.70 34.79 32.33
N VAL A 8 -24.61 33.48 32.06
CA VAL A 8 -23.34 32.74 31.97
C VAL A 8 -23.41 31.72 30.84
N GLU A 9 -22.86 32.05 29.71
CA GLU A 9 -22.64 31.12 28.58
C GLU A 9 -21.33 30.37 28.78
N VAL A 10 -21.40 29.05 28.99
CA VAL A 10 -20.20 28.20 29.10
C VAL A 10 -20.06 27.36 27.86
N ASN A 11 -19.22 27.78 26.95
CA ASN A 11 -18.83 27.00 25.78
C ASN A 11 -17.61 26.10 26.12
N ILE A 12 -17.85 24.81 26.37
CA ILE A 12 -16.78 23.84 26.60
C ILE A 12 -16.42 23.21 25.26
N SER A 13 -15.40 23.72 24.60
CA SER A 13 -14.76 23.03 23.49
C SER A 13 -13.72 22.04 24.04
N ARG A 14 -14.01 20.74 23.94
CA ARG A 14 -13.04 19.70 24.26
C ARG A 14 -12.06 19.55 23.10
N GLN A 15 -10.95 20.26 23.15
CA GLN A 15 -9.77 19.91 22.35
C GLN A 15 -9.01 18.78 23.08
N THR A 16 -9.41 17.54 22.86
CA THR A 16 -8.57 16.40 23.20
C THR A 16 -7.66 16.14 22.02
N SER A 17 -6.44 16.70 22.05
CA SER A 17 -5.37 16.25 21.16
C SER A 17 -4.94 14.86 21.60
N VAL A 18 -5.57 13.84 21.07
CA VAL A 18 -5.12 12.44 21.22
C VAL A 18 -4.07 12.21 20.15
N ALA A 19 -2.90 11.67 20.51
CA ALA A 19 -1.93 11.22 19.52
C ALA A 19 -2.62 10.25 18.54
N SER A 20 -2.50 10.47 17.24
CA SER A 20 -3.08 9.57 16.25
C SER A 20 -2.30 8.26 16.24
N MET A 21 -3.02 7.15 16.24
CA MET A 21 -2.44 5.82 16.05
C MET A 21 -2.35 5.53 14.55
N ALA A 22 -1.29 4.83 14.11
CA ALA A 22 -1.19 4.33 12.75
C ALA A 22 -2.42 3.47 12.39
N SER A 23 -2.89 3.56 11.15
CA SER A 23 -3.96 2.69 10.65
C SER A 23 -3.42 1.28 10.42
N PHE A 24 -4.19 0.28 10.85
CA PHE A 24 -3.92 -1.14 10.59
C PHE A 24 -4.86 -1.73 9.54
N SER A 25 -5.65 -0.90 8.90
CA SER A 25 -6.66 -1.29 7.89
C SER A 25 -6.27 -0.90 6.48
N GLU A 26 -5.18 -0.16 6.29
CA GLU A 26 -4.75 0.38 5.00
C GLU A 26 -3.80 -0.60 4.30
N HIS A 27 -4.07 -0.83 3.02
CA HIS A 27 -3.34 -1.78 2.19
C HIS A 27 -2.70 -1.09 0.99
N LEU A 28 -1.40 -1.33 0.77
CA LEU A 28 -0.64 -0.91 -0.40
C LEU A 28 -0.60 -2.02 -1.45
N ILE A 29 -1.10 -1.72 -2.64
CA ILE A 29 -0.94 -2.50 -3.86
C ILE A 29 0.16 -1.84 -4.67
N ALA A 30 1.35 -2.44 -4.75
CA ALA A 30 2.50 -1.86 -5.44
C ALA A 30 2.80 -2.60 -6.74
N ASP A 31 2.97 -1.84 -7.83
CA ASP A 31 3.21 -2.39 -9.18
C ASP A 31 4.20 -1.52 -9.95
N GLN A 32 4.84 -2.12 -10.94
CA GLN A 32 5.67 -1.44 -11.92
C GLN A 32 4.89 -1.24 -13.21
N PHE A 33 4.42 -0.03 -13.48
CA PHE A 33 3.62 0.28 -14.66
C PHE A 33 4.05 1.59 -15.32
N ASN A 34 3.66 1.74 -16.59
CA ASN A 34 3.77 3.02 -17.29
C ASN A 34 2.60 3.92 -16.82
N PRO A 35 2.88 5.10 -16.19
CA PRO A 35 1.84 5.96 -15.65
C PRO A 35 1.21 6.92 -16.67
N VAL A 36 1.54 6.80 -17.94
CA VAL A 36 0.95 7.60 -19.04
C VAL A 36 -0.56 7.35 -19.11
N GLY A 37 -1.35 8.41 -19.20
CA GLY A 37 -2.80 8.37 -19.21
C GLY A 37 -3.44 8.27 -17.82
N ILE A 38 -2.67 8.09 -16.76
CA ILE A 38 -3.18 8.00 -15.38
C ILE A 38 -3.20 9.39 -14.72
N LYS A 39 -4.34 9.76 -14.15
CA LYS A 39 -4.53 11.06 -13.49
C LYS A 39 -5.13 10.89 -12.07
N PRO A 40 -4.60 11.57 -11.05
CA PRO A 40 -3.38 12.38 -11.06
C PRO A 40 -2.12 11.54 -11.41
N ARG A 41 -1.20 12.14 -12.15
CA ARG A 41 0.01 11.45 -12.64
C ARG A 41 0.88 10.96 -11.49
N PHE A 42 1.47 9.76 -11.64
CA PHE A 42 2.56 9.28 -10.79
C PHE A 42 3.89 9.86 -11.29
N ASP A 43 4.73 10.27 -10.36
CA ASP A 43 6.08 10.77 -10.62
C ASP A 43 7.01 10.47 -9.43
N LYS A 44 8.26 10.96 -9.48
CA LYS A 44 9.24 10.70 -8.40
C LYS A 44 8.89 11.33 -7.05
N LYS A 45 7.98 12.31 -7.01
CA LYS A 45 7.50 12.95 -5.77
C LYS A 45 6.17 12.38 -5.29
N HIS A 46 5.38 11.86 -6.21
CA HIS A 46 4.04 11.37 -5.97
C HIS A 46 3.97 9.89 -6.37
N ARG A 47 4.42 9.04 -5.45
CA ARG A 47 4.58 7.60 -5.65
C ARG A 47 3.34 6.80 -5.34
N VAL A 48 2.41 7.39 -4.60
CA VAL A 48 1.22 6.72 -4.09
C VAL A 48 -0.03 7.51 -4.40
N ARG A 49 -1.10 6.79 -4.74
CA ARG A 49 -2.46 7.34 -4.87
C ARG A 49 -3.42 6.49 -4.06
N ILE A 50 -4.45 7.13 -3.51
CA ILE A 50 -5.46 6.50 -2.68
C ILE A 50 -6.77 6.44 -3.46
N PHE A 51 -7.40 5.26 -3.45
CA PHE A 51 -8.67 5.02 -4.14
C PHE A 51 -9.68 4.39 -3.19
N GLY A 52 -10.94 4.80 -3.30
CA GLY A 52 -12.06 4.33 -2.51
C GLY A 52 -12.86 3.22 -3.18
N SER A 53 -12.64 2.96 -4.47
CA SER A 53 -13.32 1.92 -5.23
C SER A 53 -12.52 1.48 -6.46
N ALA A 54 -12.88 0.33 -7.03
CA ALA A 54 -12.33 -0.10 -8.31
C ALA A 54 -12.75 0.83 -9.47
N ALA A 55 -13.91 1.48 -9.37
CA ALA A 55 -14.36 2.47 -10.35
C ALA A 55 -13.44 3.69 -10.37
N ASP A 56 -13.03 4.19 -9.19
CA ASP A 56 -12.09 5.31 -9.08
C ASP A 56 -10.73 4.98 -9.74
N VAL A 57 -10.28 3.71 -9.61
CA VAL A 57 -9.04 3.24 -10.27
C VAL A 57 -9.18 3.29 -11.79
N ALA A 58 -10.32 2.85 -12.32
CA ALA A 58 -10.59 2.92 -13.77
C ALA A 58 -10.74 4.38 -14.27
N GLU A 59 -11.46 5.23 -13.52
CA GLU A 59 -11.62 6.66 -13.83
C GLU A 59 -10.29 7.41 -13.81
N ALA A 60 -9.36 6.98 -12.97
CA ALA A 60 -7.98 7.51 -12.96
C ALA A 60 -7.18 7.14 -14.22
N GLY A 61 -7.67 6.25 -15.08
CA GLY A 61 -7.03 5.87 -16.33
C GLY A 61 -6.34 4.49 -16.33
N PHE A 62 -6.44 3.71 -15.25
CA PHE A 62 -5.97 2.33 -15.27
C PHE A 62 -6.88 1.47 -16.17
N SER A 63 -6.27 0.71 -17.08
CA SER A 63 -7.00 -0.29 -17.84
C SER A 63 -7.65 -1.32 -16.92
N THR A 64 -8.87 -1.75 -17.25
CA THR A 64 -9.55 -2.85 -16.54
C THR A 64 -8.82 -4.19 -16.66
N ASP A 65 -7.86 -4.30 -17.57
CA ASP A 65 -6.96 -5.43 -17.71
C ASP A 65 -5.68 -5.32 -16.91
N SER A 66 -5.36 -4.13 -16.37
CA SER A 66 -4.17 -3.92 -15.55
C SER A 66 -4.22 -4.74 -14.26
N TRP A 67 -3.05 -5.14 -13.78
CA TRP A 67 -2.94 -5.87 -12.51
C TRP A 67 -3.49 -5.02 -11.34
N VAL A 68 -3.16 -3.73 -11.31
CA VAL A 68 -3.65 -2.80 -10.28
C VAL A 68 -5.17 -2.76 -10.20
N TYR A 69 -5.85 -2.62 -11.37
CA TYR A 69 -7.31 -2.60 -11.39
C TYR A 69 -7.91 -3.92 -10.90
N LYS A 70 -7.38 -5.06 -11.37
CA LYS A 70 -7.90 -6.39 -10.99
C LYS A 70 -7.65 -6.69 -9.51
N ALA A 71 -6.50 -6.29 -8.97
CA ALA A 71 -6.20 -6.38 -7.54
C ALA A 71 -7.18 -5.52 -6.71
N ALA A 72 -7.38 -4.27 -7.10
CA ALA A 72 -8.35 -3.37 -6.48
C ALA A 72 -9.78 -3.93 -6.56
N ALA A 73 -10.21 -4.40 -7.74
CA ALA A 73 -11.53 -4.99 -7.93
C ALA A 73 -11.75 -6.23 -7.04
N ARG A 74 -10.72 -7.10 -6.91
CA ARG A 74 -10.76 -8.25 -6.02
C ARG A 74 -10.90 -7.84 -4.56
N GLN A 75 -10.20 -6.79 -4.14
CA GLN A 75 -10.25 -6.29 -2.78
C GLN A 75 -11.61 -5.68 -2.43
N PHE A 76 -12.15 -4.83 -3.30
CA PHE A 76 -13.47 -4.21 -3.12
C PHE A 76 -14.65 -5.16 -3.35
N SER A 77 -14.44 -6.34 -3.96
CA SER A 77 -15.48 -7.36 -4.10
C SER A 77 -15.81 -8.08 -2.79
N GLN A 78 -14.98 -7.95 -1.76
CA GLN A 78 -15.21 -8.60 -0.47
C GLN A 78 -16.35 -7.92 0.31
N SER A 79 -17.06 -8.68 1.16
CA SER A 79 -18.13 -8.14 2.00
C SER A 79 -17.93 -8.58 3.47
N PRO A 80 -17.70 -7.65 4.40
CA PRO A 80 -17.31 -6.25 4.19
C PRO A 80 -15.92 -6.12 3.55
N HIS A 81 -15.60 -4.96 2.99
CA HIS A 81 -14.26 -4.63 2.45
C HIS A 81 -13.68 -3.38 3.15
N ILE A 82 -12.39 -3.17 3.03
CA ILE A 82 -11.73 -1.96 3.53
C ILE A 82 -12.17 -0.73 2.74
N LYS A 83 -12.03 0.44 3.37
CA LYS A 83 -12.55 1.70 2.83
C LYS A 83 -11.70 2.23 1.67
N ASN A 84 -10.40 2.16 1.79
CA ASN A 84 -9.45 2.71 0.83
C ASN A 84 -8.31 1.73 0.55
N ILE A 85 -7.72 1.85 -0.64
CA ILE A 85 -6.45 1.22 -1.00
C ILE A 85 -5.43 2.28 -1.36
N TYR A 86 -4.17 1.98 -1.13
CA TYR A 86 -3.02 2.70 -1.62
C TYR A 86 -2.49 1.99 -2.86
N VAL A 87 -2.36 2.69 -3.98
CA VAL A 87 -1.70 2.17 -5.18
C VAL A 87 -0.32 2.81 -5.26
N GLY A 88 0.71 1.98 -5.25
CA GLY A 88 2.10 2.39 -5.27
C GLY A 88 2.75 2.15 -6.63
N TRP A 89 3.61 3.09 -7.04
CA TRP A 89 4.29 3.07 -8.33
C TRP A 89 5.80 2.84 -8.19
N LYS A 90 6.29 1.74 -8.77
CA LYS A 90 7.70 1.51 -9.07
C LYS A 90 8.00 2.05 -10.45
N ALA A 91 8.95 2.97 -10.57
CA ALA A 91 9.28 3.61 -11.85
C ALA A 91 9.98 2.63 -12.80
N PRO A 92 9.41 2.38 -13.99
CA PRO A 92 10.08 1.58 -15.03
C PRO A 92 11.19 2.38 -15.70
N SER A 93 12.03 1.71 -16.50
CA SER A 93 12.99 2.35 -17.38
C SER A 93 12.31 2.94 -18.61
N GLY A 94 13.00 3.90 -19.26
CA GLY A 94 12.59 4.43 -20.56
C GLY A 94 11.58 5.59 -20.52
N LEU A 95 11.23 6.09 -19.33
CA LEU A 95 10.40 7.28 -19.22
C LEU A 95 11.25 8.56 -19.22
N ALA A 96 10.67 9.65 -19.71
CA ALA A 96 11.26 10.98 -19.68
C ALA A 96 10.19 12.08 -19.55
N ASP A 97 10.57 13.21 -18.95
CA ASP A 97 9.94 14.51 -19.13
C ASP A 97 10.61 15.20 -20.33
N SER A 98 9.85 15.47 -21.37
CA SER A 98 10.36 16.05 -22.60
C SER A 98 9.62 17.33 -22.97
N LYS A 99 10.29 18.23 -23.67
CA LYS A 99 9.68 19.44 -24.21
C LYS A 99 10.01 19.55 -25.69
N ILE A 100 8.99 19.78 -26.52
CA ILE A 100 9.16 20.19 -27.90
C ILE A 100 8.95 21.70 -27.94
N THR A 101 9.98 22.45 -28.25
CA THR A 101 9.93 23.93 -28.35
C THR A 101 9.87 24.31 -29.81
N ILE A 102 8.82 25.02 -30.24
CA ILE A 102 8.64 25.59 -31.57
C ILE A 102 9.31 26.96 -31.59
N SER A 103 10.12 27.21 -32.62
CA SER A 103 11.03 28.38 -32.65
C SER A 103 10.33 29.73 -32.83
N ALA A 104 9.11 29.74 -33.42
CA ALA A 104 8.31 30.95 -33.61
C ALA A 104 6.82 30.64 -33.76
N ALA A 105 5.99 31.64 -33.52
CA ALA A 105 4.53 31.52 -33.69
C ALA A 105 4.12 31.30 -35.17
N PHE A 106 3.07 30.53 -35.37
CA PHE A 106 2.46 30.33 -36.66
C PHE A 106 1.62 31.55 -37.05
N VAL A 107 1.45 31.73 -38.37
CA VAL A 107 0.73 32.88 -38.94
C VAL A 107 -0.26 32.41 -40.01
N THR A 108 -1.16 33.31 -40.44
CA THR A 108 -2.13 33.08 -41.49
C THR A 108 -1.51 32.45 -42.74
N GLY A 109 -2.17 31.41 -43.25
CA GLY A 109 -1.73 30.63 -44.40
C GLY A 109 -0.75 29.51 -44.08
N ASN A 110 -0.24 29.38 -42.83
CA ASN A 110 0.62 28.27 -42.46
C ASN A 110 -0.18 26.97 -42.36
N VAL A 111 0.40 25.90 -42.91
CA VAL A 111 0.02 24.50 -42.68
C VAL A 111 1.20 23.79 -42.05
N VAL A 112 0.97 23.18 -40.92
CA VAL A 112 2.00 22.64 -40.02
C VAL A 112 1.88 21.13 -39.93
N ALA A 113 2.98 20.41 -40.06
CA ALA A 113 3.04 18.98 -39.80
C ALA A 113 4.24 18.68 -38.88
N LEU A 114 4.01 17.95 -37.80
CA LEU A 114 5.05 17.44 -36.93
C LEU A 114 5.28 15.95 -37.21
N THR A 115 6.54 15.56 -37.32
CA THR A 115 6.94 14.14 -37.33
C THR A 115 7.59 13.82 -35.99
N LEU A 116 7.21 12.70 -35.37
CA LEU A 116 7.66 12.24 -34.07
C LEU A 116 7.81 10.73 -34.10
N ASN A 117 8.95 10.19 -33.64
CA ASN A 117 9.22 8.75 -33.67
C ASN A 117 8.94 8.09 -35.03
N THR A 118 9.36 8.75 -36.12
CA THR A 118 9.08 8.36 -37.52
C THR A 118 7.62 8.43 -37.99
N VAL A 119 6.69 8.80 -37.10
CA VAL A 119 5.27 8.98 -37.44
C VAL A 119 5.01 10.45 -37.78
N LYS A 120 4.56 10.71 -38.99
CA LYS A 120 4.07 12.03 -39.39
C LYS A 120 2.64 12.20 -38.86
N LEU A 121 2.42 13.25 -38.06
CA LEU A 121 1.08 13.68 -37.62
C LEU A 121 0.34 14.34 -38.76
N ASP A 122 -0.97 14.47 -38.60
CA ASP A 122 -1.82 15.08 -39.61
C ASP A 122 -1.53 16.59 -39.74
N ASP A 123 -1.71 17.13 -40.95
CA ASP A 123 -1.46 18.52 -41.23
C ASP A 123 -2.47 19.42 -40.47
N VAL A 124 -1.97 20.44 -39.78
CA VAL A 124 -2.78 21.42 -39.01
C VAL A 124 -2.71 22.77 -39.69
N SER A 125 -3.85 23.37 -40.08
CA SER A 125 -3.92 24.67 -40.72
C SER A 125 -4.15 25.77 -39.70
N PHE A 126 -3.31 26.83 -39.74
CA PHE A 126 -3.51 28.01 -38.91
C PHE A 126 -4.89 28.67 -39.19
N ASP A 127 -5.30 28.74 -40.44
CA ASP A 127 -6.56 29.41 -40.84
C ASP A 127 -7.80 28.65 -40.33
N THR A 128 -7.68 27.34 -40.09
CA THR A 128 -8.73 26.53 -39.45
C THR A 128 -8.73 26.71 -37.93
N GLU A 129 -7.58 26.70 -37.30
CA GLU A 129 -7.47 26.80 -35.84
C GLU A 129 -7.53 28.24 -35.31
N GLY A 130 -7.24 29.23 -36.16
CA GLY A 130 -7.41 30.67 -35.88
C GLY A 130 -6.32 31.29 -34.99
N SER A 131 -5.43 30.52 -34.41
CA SER A 131 -4.31 31.03 -33.62
C SER A 131 -3.14 30.05 -33.54
N SER A 132 -1.94 30.58 -33.30
CA SER A 132 -0.74 29.74 -33.10
C SER A 132 -0.88 28.81 -31.92
N ASN A 133 -1.51 29.25 -30.82
CA ASN A 133 -1.74 28.41 -29.65
C ASN A 133 -2.65 27.24 -29.97
N ALA A 134 -3.74 27.46 -30.68
CA ALA A 134 -4.67 26.40 -31.09
C ALA A 134 -4.01 25.37 -32.03
N VAL A 135 -3.09 25.81 -32.90
CA VAL A 135 -2.30 24.90 -33.75
C VAL A 135 -1.41 24.01 -32.87
N VAL A 136 -0.74 24.57 -31.84
CA VAL A 136 0.10 23.80 -30.92
C VAL A 136 -0.73 22.84 -30.05
N GLU A 137 -1.91 23.27 -29.58
CA GLU A 137 -2.88 22.43 -28.86
C GLU A 137 -3.33 21.25 -29.73
N LYS A 138 -3.64 21.50 -31.00
CA LYS A 138 -4.04 20.43 -31.93
C LYS A 138 -2.93 19.42 -32.19
N ILE A 139 -1.68 19.88 -32.27
CA ILE A 139 -0.52 18.98 -32.37
C ILE A 139 -0.40 18.12 -31.10
N ALA A 140 -0.58 18.71 -29.90
CA ALA A 140 -0.53 17.96 -28.65
C ALA A 140 -1.66 16.91 -28.56
N GLU A 141 -2.88 17.24 -29.01
CA GLU A 141 -3.98 16.29 -29.11
C GLU A 141 -3.62 15.11 -30.03
N GLN A 142 -3.06 15.37 -31.21
CA GLN A 142 -2.64 14.31 -32.14
C GLN A 142 -1.54 13.42 -31.55
N ILE A 143 -0.63 13.98 -30.75
CA ILE A 143 0.37 13.18 -30.02
C ILE A 143 -0.34 12.23 -29.06
N ASN A 144 -1.29 12.71 -28.28
CA ASN A 144 -2.06 11.90 -27.34
C ASN A 144 -2.85 10.78 -28.04
N GLU A 145 -3.41 11.06 -29.23
CA GLU A 145 -4.15 10.07 -30.00
C GLU A 145 -3.22 9.01 -30.63
N ARG A 146 -2.14 9.45 -31.29
CA ARG A 146 -1.24 8.56 -32.04
C ARG A 146 -0.32 7.74 -31.15
N PHE A 147 0.01 8.25 -29.98
CA PHE A 147 0.91 7.62 -28.99
C PHE A 147 0.17 7.32 -27.68
N ALA A 148 -1.12 7.02 -27.75
CA ALA A 148 -1.94 6.66 -26.59
C ALA A 148 -1.27 5.57 -25.75
N GLY A 149 -1.18 5.79 -24.42
CA GLY A 149 -0.50 4.88 -23.49
C GLY A 149 1.04 4.90 -23.57
N GLN A 150 1.63 5.72 -24.46
CA GLN A 150 3.08 5.87 -24.59
C GLN A 150 3.55 7.27 -24.20
N MET A 151 2.75 8.29 -24.55
CA MET A 151 3.03 9.70 -24.27
C MET A 151 1.77 10.43 -23.82
N ASP A 152 1.93 11.34 -22.86
CA ASP A 152 0.95 12.38 -22.51
C ASP A 152 1.53 13.73 -22.94
N ALA A 153 0.85 14.43 -23.84
CA ALA A 153 1.25 15.73 -24.35
C ALA A 153 0.28 16.82 -23.92
N SER A 154 0.81 17.97 -23.52
CA SER A 154 0.04 19.18 -23.22
C SER A 154 0.83 20.43 -23.60
N VAL A 155 0.13 21.53 -23.91
CA VAL A 155 0.80 22.82 -24.11
C VAL A 155 1.23 23.36 -22.76
N SER A 156 2.44 23.88 -22.67
CA SER A 156 2.97 24.45 -21.44
C SER A 156 2.18 25.71 -21.04
N ALA A 157 1.84 25.80 -19.75
CA ALA A 157 1.15 26.97 -19.21
C ALA A 157 1.99 28.25 -19.28
N ASP A 158 3.32 28.11 -19.25
CA ASP A 158 4.26 29.24 -19.26
C ASP A 158 4.61 29.72 -20.67
N ASN A 159 4.52 28.85 -21.68
CA ASN A 159 4.88 29.17 -23.06
C ASN A 159 4.01 28.39 -24.07
N PRO A 160 3.13 29.07 -24.82
CA PRO A 160 2.23 28.39 -25.76
C PRO A 160 2.92 27.78 -26.99
N LEU A 161 4.23 28.00 -27.18
CA LEU A 161 5.04 27.37 -28.22
C LEU A 161 5.80 26.12 -27.73
N VAL A 162 5.52 25.67 -26.50
CA VAL A 162 6.14 24.47 -25.89
C VAL A 162 5.09 23.41 -25.65
N ILE A 163 5.33 22.22 -26.19
CA ILE A 163 4.57 21.01 -25.88
C ILE A 163 5.39 20.23 -24.83
N GLU A 164 4.81 20.04 -23.67
CA GLU A 164 5.36 19.19 -22.61
C GLU A 164 4.88 17.75 -22.84
N ILE A 165 5.82 16.80 -22.85
CA ILE A 165 5.52 15.39 -23.10
C ILE A 165 6.07 14.57 -21.93
N TYR A 166 5.21 13.76 -21.34
CA TYR A 166 5.58 12.76 -20.36
C TYR A 166 5.40 11.35 -20.93
N GLY A 167 6.37 10.49 -20.77
CA GLY A 167 6.32 9.13 -21.28
C GLY A 167 7.60 8.69 -21.95
N ILE A 168 7.48 7.96 -23.07
CA ILE A 168 8.68 7.56 -23.83
C ILE A 168 9.36 8.79 -24.41
N THR A 169 10.70 8.73 -24.50
CA THR A 169 11.50 9.83 -25.05
C THR A 169 11.17 10.08 -26.52
N PRO A 170 10.74 11.29 -26.90
CA PRO A 170 10.53 11.66 -28.30
C PRO A 170 11.85 11.57 -29.09
N SER A 171 11.81 11.00 -30.29
CA SER A 171 12.95 10.90 -31.20
C SER A 171 12.57 11.30 -32.63
N GLY A 172 13.54 11.68 -33.42
CA GLY A 172 13.35 12.02 -34.84
C GLY A 172 12.32 13.13 -35.05
N VAL A 173 12.28 14.14 -34.16
CA VAL A 173 11.31 15.23 -34.23
C VAL A 173 11.70 16.17 -35.37
N SER A 174 10.78 16.41 -36.30
CA SER A 174 10.92 17.41 -37.35
C SER A 174 9.60 18.16 -37.57
N LEU A 175 9.71 19.45 -37.76
CA LEU A 175 8.60 20.35 -38.05
C LEU A 175 8.65 20.77 -39.51
N GLN A 176 7.56 20.60 -40.23
CA GLN A 176 7.37 21.11 -41.59
C GLN A 176 6.31 22.18 -41.55
N VAL A 177 6.61 23.36 -42.05
CA VAL A 177 5.68 24.48 -42.21
C VAL A 177 5.62 24.86 -43.66
N THR A 178 4.45 24.91 -44.24
CA THR A 178 4.20 25.28 -45.64
C THR A 178 3.13 26.38 -45.72
N GLY A 179 3.15 27.15 -46.81
CA GLY A 179 2.20 28.25 -47.01
C GLY A 179 2.45 29.47 -46.09
N GLY A 180 1.85 30.58 -46.41
CA GLY A 180 1.99 31.81 -45.62
C GLY A 180 3.42 32.35 -45.53
N ALA A 181 3.64 33.19 -44.50
CA ALA A 181 4.99 33.68 -44.11
C ALA A 181 5.61 32.81 -43.02
N ASN A 182 6.91 33.01 -42.73
CA ASN A 182 7.63 32.32 -41.67
C ASN A 182 7.65 30.78 -41.74
N THR A 183 8.00 30.25 -42.90
CA THR A 183 8.05 28.78 -43.14
C THR A 183 9.33 28.11 -42.61
N ASN A 184 10.28 28.88 -42.06
CA ASN A 184 11.57 28.37 -41.53
C ASN A 184 11.53 28.00 -40.04
N GLN A 185 10.35 27.71 -39.51
CA GLN A 185 10.22 27.31 -38.08
C GLN A 185 10.78 25.90 -37.84
N THR A 186 11.32 25.70 -36.68
CA THR A 186 11.90 24.42 -36.24
C THR A 186 11.28 23.97 -34.92
N ALA A 187 11.31 22.68 -34.68
CA ALA A 187 10.98 22.08 -33.41
C ALA A 187 12.25 21.50 -32.78
N ASN A 188 12.57 21.95 -31.57
CA ASN A 188 13.70 21.45 -30.78
C ASN A 188 13.20 20.61 -29.62
N VAL A 189 13.82 19.48 -29.40
CA VAL A 189 13.48 18.58 -28.30
C VAL A 189 14.52 18.67 -27.19
N THR A 190 14.05 18.80 -25.96
CA THR A 190 14.85 18.59 -24.76
C THR A 190 14.18 17.51 -23.95
N SER A 191 14.94 16.51 -23.48
CA SER A 191 14.40 15.40 -22.70
C SER A 191 15.23 15.23 -21.44
N THR A 192 14.53 15.08 -20.31
CA THR A 192 15.13 14.73 -19.02
C THR A 192 14.67 13.31 -18.66
N PRO A 193 15.56 12.32 -18.74
CA PRO A 193 15.20 10.95 -18.39
C PRO A 193 14.71 10.85 -16.94
N ILE A 194 13.67 10.07 -16.74
CA ILE A 194 13.19 9.68 -15.41
C ILE A 194 13.92 8.38 -15.06
N SER A 195 14.79 8.42 -14.06
CA SER A 195 15.51 7.23 -13.63
C SER A 195 14.56 6.15 -13.14
N ALA A 196 14.72 4.92 -13.61
CA ALA A 196 14.04 3.77 -13.04
C ALA A 196 14.39 3.60 -11.56
N ASP A 197 13.56 2.91 -10.81
CA ASP A 197 13.96 2.45 -9.49
C ASP A 197 14.87 1.22 -9.66
N ALA A 198 16.01 1.23 -8.99
CA ALA A 198 16.98 0.16 -9.12
C ALA A 198 16.48 -1.15 -8.50
N SER A 199 15.63 -1.03 -7.45
CA SER A 199 15.16 -2.15 -6.68
C SER A 199 13.72 -1.93 -6.18
N TRP A 200 13.11 -2.97 -5.62
CA TRP A 200 11.84 -2.85 -4.90
C TRP A 200 12.02 -2.11 -3.57
N THR A 201 13.15 -2.27 -2.90
CA THR A 201 13.46 -1.54 -1.66
C THR A 201 13.46 -0.03 -1.89
N ASP A 202 14.09 0.46 -2.97
CA ASP A 202 14.09 1.89 -3.31
C ASP A 202 12.68 2.40 -3.59
N ALA A 203 11.90 1.65 -4.38
CA ALA A 203 10.53 2.00 -4.70
C ALA A 203 9.64 2.03 -3.47
N LEU A 204 9.68 0.99 -2.63
CA LEU A 204 8.87 0.88 -1.42
C LEU A 204 9.24 1.94 -0.37
N ASN A 205 10.52 2.29 -0.23
CA ASN A 205 10.95 3.41 0.62
C ASN A 205 10.38 4.75 0.13
N ALA A 206 10.39 4.98 -1.19
CA ALA A 206 9.79 6.18 -1.77
C ALA A 206 8.26 6.21 -1.58
N MET A 207 7.58 5.07 -1.74
CA MET A 207 6.15 4.94 -1.46
C MET A 207 5.81 5.16 0.02
N LEU A 208 6.62 4.61 0.93
CA LEU A 208 6.45 4.78 2.37
C LEU A 208 6.56 6.25 2.80
N ASN A 209 7.53 6.96 2.22
CA ASN A 209 7.74 8.38 2.48
C ASN A 209 6.59 9.24 1.91
N ASP A 210 6.17 8.99 0.68
CA ASP A 210 5.06 9.74 0.04
C ASP A 210 3.73 9.47 0.76
N ALA A 211 3.46 8.24 1.16
CA ALA A 211 2.29 7.87 1.95
C ALA A 211 2.37 8.34 3.43
N ASN A 212 3.45 8.98 3.85
CA ASN A 212 3.68 9.35 5.26
C ASN A 212 3.42 8.18 6.21
N ASN A 213 3.93 6.99 5.87
CA ASN A 213 3.72 5.75 6.62
C ASN A 213 2.24 5.34 6.78
N GLY A 214 1.37 5.76 5.85
CA GLY A 214 -0.10 5.63 5.97
C GLY A 214 -0.67 4.24 5.74
N PHE A 215 0.11 3.24 5.29
CA PHE A 215 -0.34 1.86 5.10
C PHE A 215 0.36 0.89 6.07
N TYR A 216 -0.32 -0.20 6.40
CA TYR A 216 0.22 -1.28 7.24
C TYR A 216 0.46 -2.56 6.44
N ALA A 217 -0.53 -3.00 5.69
CA ALA A 217 -0.44 -4.18 4.83
C ALA A 217 0.10 -3.81 3.45
N CYS A 218 0.82 -4.72 2.80
CA CYS A 218 1.35 -4.47 1.46
C CYS A 218 1.54 -5.76 0.66
N GLU A 219 1.45 -5.62 -0.67
CA GLU A 219 1.79 -6.61 -1.66
C GLU A 219 2.48 -5.95 -2.85
N ILE A 220 3.28 -6.72 -3.58
CA ILE A 220 3.91 -6.29 -4.83
C ILE A 220 3.50 -7.20 -5.99
N HIS A 221 3.45 -6.63 -7.18
CA HIS A 221 3.29 -7.40 -8.41
C HIS A 221 4.67 -7.80 -8.95
N SER A 222 5.08 -9.03 -8.67
CA SER A 222 6.25 -9.68 -9.27
C SER A 222 6.17 -11.19 -9.12
N ASP A 223 6.58 -11.91 -10.18
CA ASP A 223 6.78 -13.36 -10.16
C ASP A 223 8.27 -13.72 -10.01
N VAL A 224 9.13 -12.72 -9.89
CA VAL A 224 10.58 -12.91 -9.75
C VAL A 224 10.91 -13.18 -8.29
N GLN A 225 11.47 -14.35 -7.99
CA GLN A 225 11.77 -14.76 -6.62
C GLN A 225 12.70 -13.77 -5.89
N ALA A 226 13.70 -13.20 -6.58
CA ALA A 226 14.58 -12.19 -6.00
C ALA A 226 13.82 -10.93 -5.54
N ASP A 227 12.85 -10.48 -6.32
CA ASP A 227 11.98 -9.34 -5.97
C ASP A 227 11.13 -9.66 -4.72
N LEU A 228 10.57 -10.88 -4.66
CA LEU A 228 9.76 -11.33 -3.52
C LEU A 228 10.61 -11.48 -2.24
N GLN A 229 11.86 -11.91 -2.37
CA GLN A 229 12.82 -11.96 -1.26
C GLN A 229 13.17 -10.55 -0.76
N GLU A 230 13.46 -9.64 -1.67
CA GLU A 230 13.73 -8.23 -1.37
C GLU A 230 12.52 -7.57 -0.67
N PHE A 231 11.32 -7.77 -1.21
CA PHE A 231 10.07 -7.33 -0.60
C PHE A 231 9.92 -7.86 0.83
N ALA A 232 10.16 -9.16 1.04
CA ALA A 232 10.00 -9.78 2.35
C ALA A 232 10.97 -9.19 3.39
N LEU A 233 12.22 -8.94 3.02
CA LEU A 233 13.21 -8.29 3.90
C LEU A 233 12.81 -6.85 4.20
N TRP A 234 12.30 -6.11 3.21
CA TRP A 234 11.81 -4.75 3.40
C TRP A 234 10.62 -4.70 4.37
N VAL A 235 9.65 -5.60 4.20
CA VAL A 235 8.47 -5.72 5.09
C VAL A 235 8.91 -5.98 6.54
N GLN A 236 9.86 -6.91 6.72
CA GLN A 236 10.41 -7.25 8.02
C GLN A 236 11.09 -6.03 8.70
N ALA A 237 11.92 -5.31 7.95
CA ALA A 237 12.66 -4.15 8.43
C ALA A 237 11.76 -2.95 8.79
N ASN A 238 10.62 -2.79 8.10
CA ASN A 238 9.70 -1.67 8.28
C ASN A 238 8.47 -1.98 9.14
N GLU A 239 8.45 -3.13 9.82
CA GLU A 239 7.36 -3.58 10.71
C GLU A 239 5.99 -3.55 10.00
N LYS A 240 5.93 -3.91 8.71
CA LYS A 240 4.71 -4.04 7.92
C LYS A 240 4.18 -5.48 7.94
N LEU A 241 3.02 -5.71 7.35
CA LEU A 241 2.48 -7.04 7.08
C LEU A 241 2.45 -7.26 5.57
N GLY A 242 3.26 -8.18 5.07
CA GLY A 242 3.37 -8.50 3.65
C GLY A 242 2.59 -9.76 3.27
N GLY A 243 1.99 -9.73 2.08
CA GLY A 243 1.38 -10.90 1.47
C GLY A 243 1.99 -11.23 0.12
N ILE A 244 2.27 -12.50 -0.11
CA ILE A 244 2.73 -13.04 -1.38
C ILE A 244 1.74 -14.09 -1.84
N VAL A 245 1.37 -14.05 -3.13
CA VAL A 245 0.75 -15.17 -3.81
C VAL A 245 1.71 -15.71 -4.85
N THR A 246 1.84 -17.02 -4.94
CA THR A 246 2.70 -17.67 -5.93
C THR A 246 1.95 -18.77 -6.67
N SER A 247 2.22 -18.88 -7.96
CA SER A 247 1.78 -19.98 -8.83
C SER A 247 2.84 -21.07 -9.01
N ASP A 248 4.04 -20.91 -8.41
CA ASP A 248 5.14 -21.84 -8.52
C ASP A 248 4.78 -23.20 -7.91
N SER A 249 4.72 -24.25 -8.74
CA SER A 249 4.38 -25.60 -8.31
C SER A 249 5.42 -26.21 -7.35
N ALA A 250 6.66 -25.73 -7.33
CA ALA A 250 7.68 -26.19 -6.39
C ALA A 250 7.26 -26.02 -4.93
N VAL A 251 6.37 -25.06 -4.65
CA VAL A 251 5.81 -24.83 -3.31
C VAL A 251 4.99 -26.02 -2.80
N VAL A 252 4.33 -26.76 -3.68
CA VAL A 252 3.51 -27.94 -3.35
C VAL A 252 4.18 -29.25 -3.69
N ASP A 253 5.36 -29.23 -4.30
CA ASP A 253 6.19 -30.37 -4.58
C ASP A 253 7.31 -30.51 -3.53
N GLU A 254 7.97 -31.68 -3.47
CA GLU A 254 9.03 -31.94 -2.46
C GLU A 254 10.33 -31.15 -2.74
N ASP A 255 10.42 -30.44 -3.86
CA ASP A 255 11.55 -29.61 -4.21
C ASP A 255 11.73 -28.47 -3.18
N SER A 256 12.97 -28.01 -3.06
CA SER A 256 13.37 -26.92 -2.16
C SER A 256 13.83 -25.69 -2.95
N GLY A 257 13.85 -24.54 -2.27
CA GLY A 257 14.38 -23.29 -2.81
C GLY A 257 13.35 -22.35 -3.42
N ASP A 258 12.06 -22.70 -3.37
CA ASP A 258 10.97 -21.80 -3.70
C ASP A 258 10.80 -20.66 -2.64
N ILE A 259 9.94 -19.69 -2.94
CA ILE A 259 9.75 -18.53 -2.06
C ILE A 259 9.20 -18.91 -0.66
N ALA A 260 8.33 -19.90 -0.55
CA ALA A 260 7.78 -20.31 0.75
C ALA A 260 8.85 -20.98 1.63
N ASP A 261 9.68 -21.81 1.02
CA ASP A 261 10.80 -22.46 1.70
C ASP A 261 11.84 -21.41 2.11
N TRP A 262 12.13 -20.42 1.24
CA TRP A 262 13.03 -19.32 1.56
C TRP A 262 12.51 -18.47 2.75
N LEU A 263 11.22 -18.11 2.77
CA LEU A 263 10.61 -17.37 3.88
C LEU A 263 10.75 -18.12 5.20
N LYS A 264 10.55 -19.45 5.18
CA LYS A 264 10.70 -20.32 6.35
C LYS A 264 12.15 -20.39 6.84
N ILE A 265 13.09 -20.67 5.93
CA ILE A 265 14.51 -20.82 6.27
C ILE A 265 15.08 -19.52 6.86
N ASN A 266 14.66 -18.38 6.33
CA ASN A 266 15.10 -17.06 6.82
C ASN A 266 14.28 -16.53 7.99
N ASN A 267 13.37 -17.35 8.55
CA ASN A 267 12.54 -17.02 9.70
C ASN A 267 11.78 -15.67 9.53
N ILE A 268 11.18 -15.46 8.35
CA ILE A 268 10.43 -14.25 8.04
C ILE A 268 9.07 -14.31 8.76
N ASP A 269 8.87 -13.46 9.77
CA ASP A 269 7.67 -13.47 10.63
C ASP A 269 6.66 -12.34 10.32
N ARG A 270 6.88 -11.59 9.23
CA ARG A 270 5.96 -10.53 8.80
C ARG A 270 5.41 -10.70 7.38
N VAL A 271 5.78 -11.78 6.68
CA VAL A 271 5.27 -12.08 5.34
C VAL A 271 4.67 -13.47 5.31
N PHE A 272 3.44 -13.54 4.81
CA PHE A 272 2.77 -14.81 4.53
C PHE A 272 2.77 -15.11 3.03
N CYS A 273 2.79 -16.38 2.70
CA CYS A 273 2.70 -16.87 1.33
C CYS A 273 1.45 -17.74 1.14
N PHE A 274 0.72 -17.52 0.05
CA PHE A 274 -0.34 -18.40 -0.43
C PHE A 274 0.04 -19.00 -1.77
N TYR A 275 -0.20 -20.30 -1.92
CA TYR A 275 -0.13 -20.97 -3.21
C TYR A 275 -1.48 -20.88 -3.93
N HIS A 276 -1.48 -20.25 -5.10
CA HIS A 276 -2.65 -20.25 -5.98
C HIS A 276 -2.22 -20.25 -7.46
N PRO A 277 -2.47 -21.35 -8.23
CA PRO A 277 -1.89 -21.51 -9.57
C PRO A 277 -2.49 -20.60 -10.65
N SER A 278 -3.63 -19.96 -10.38
CA SER A 278 -4.38 -19.20 -11.40
C SER A 278 -4.97 -17.88 -10.92
N ASP A 279 -4.82 -17.52 -9.65
CA ASP A 279 -5.36 -16.26 -9.10
C ASP A 279 -4.27 -15.39 -8.46
N PRO A 280 -3.63 -14.52 -9.23
CA PRO A 280 -2.58 -13.62 -8.72
C PRO A 280 -3.13 -12.48 -7.83
N TYR A 281 -4.45 -12.35 -7.71
CA TYR A 281 -5.12 -11.30 -6.90
C TYR A 281 -5.63 -11.85 -5.56
N PHE A 282 -5.29 -13.09 -5.22
CA PHE A 282 -5.78 -13.76 -4.01
C PHE A 282 -5.46 -12.96 -2.74
N VAL A 283 -4.25 -12.48 -2.62
CA VAL A 283 -3.77 -11.71 -1.46
C VAL A 283 -4.53 -10.39 -1.33
N SER A 284 -4.78 -9.68 -2.42
CA SER A 284 -5.61 -8.45 -2.41
C SER A 284 -7.01 -8.73 -1.83
N GLY A 285 -7.65 -9.82 -2.26
CA GLY A 285 -8.95 -10.23 -1.72
C GLY A 285 -8.89 -10.57 -0.23
N LEU A 286 -7.86 -11.28 0.20
CA LEU A 286 -7.67 -11.65 1.60
C LEU A 286 -7.47 -10.42 2.50
N PHE A 287 -6.62 -9.48 2.09
CA PHE A 287 -6.46 -8.20 2.78
C PHE A 287 -7.78 -7.42 2.82
N GLY A 288 -8.49 -7.34 1.69
CA GLY A 288 -9.79 -6.68 1.61
C GLY A 288 -10.80 -7.19 2.64
N LYS A 289 -10.82 -8.51 2.88
CA LYS A 289 -11.72 -9.17 3.83
C LYS A 289 -11.28 -8.99 5.28
N ILE A 290 -10.01 -9.26 5.58
CA ILE A 290 -9.54 -9.39 6.97
C ILE A 290 -9.22 -8.04 7.61
N LEU A 291 -8.65 -7.09 6.86
CA LEU A 291 -8.30 -5.79 7.42
C LEU A 291 -9.51 -4.93 7.83
N THR A 292 -10.74 -5.37 7.51
CA THR A 292 -11.97 -4.79 8.06
C THR A 292 -12.20 -5.16 9.53
N LYS A 293 -11.52 -6.16 10.04
CA LYS A 293 -11.62 -6.63 11.41
C LYS A 293 -10.63 -5.90 12.29
N HIS A 294 -10.94 -5.83 13.57
CA HIS A 294 -9.97 -5.31 14.52
C HIS A 294 -8.69 -6.18 14.49
N PRO A 295 -7.48 -5.58 14.46
CA PRO A 295 -6.22 -6.32 14.47
C PRO A 295 -6.17 -7.40 15.55
N GLY A 296 -5.78 -8.62 15.19
CA GLY A 296 -5.68 -9.75 16.10
C GLY A 296 -7.01 -10.36 16.58
N SER A 297 -8.17 -9.74 16.29
CA SER A 297 -9.48 -10.27 16.72
C SER A 297 -10.03 -11.38 15.83
N ALA A 298 -9.43 -11.62 14.69
CA ALA A 298 -9.88 -12.62 13.73
C ALA A 298 -8.70 -13.42 13.20
N THR A 299 -8.80 -14.75 13.27
CA THR A 299 -7.81 -15.61 12.61
C THR A 299 -7.87 -15.48 11.10
N TRP A 300 -6.73 -15.65 10.44
CA TRP A 300 -6.60 -15.66 8.97
C TRP A 300 -6.89 -17.02 8.35
N ALA A 301 -7.01 -18.06 9.17
CA ALA A 301 -7.50 -19.36 8.78
C ALA A 301 -9.03 -19.41 8.74
N LEU A 302 -9.58 -20.38 7.99
CA LEU A 302 -11.01 -20.69 7.92
C LEU A 302 -11.86 -19.50 7.43
N LYS A 303 -11.33 -18.75 6.46
CA LYS A 303 -12.03 -17.63 5.84
C LYS A 303 -12.46 -17.97 4.42
N ALA A 304 -13.71 -17.65 4.09
CA ALA A 304 -14.23 -17.67 2.74
C ALA A 304 -14.01 -16.30 2.09
N LEU A 305 -13.60 -16.29 0.81
CA LEU A 305 -13.39 -15.10 0.01
C LEU A 305 -14.41 -15.03 -1.14
N GLU A 306 -14.91 -13.86 -1.41
CA GLU A 306 -15.79 -13.59 -2.55
C GLU A 306 -15.01 -13.67 -3.87
N ALA A 307 -15.68 -14.08 -4.93
CA ALA A 307 -15.14 -14.12 -6.30
C ALA A 307 -13.77 -14.85 -6.45
N THR A 308 -13.50 -15.83 -5.58
CA THR A 308 -12.22 -16.52 -5.51
C THR A 308 -12.44 -18.04 -5.65
N ALA A 309 -11.76 -18.65 -6.62
CA ALA A 309 -11.81 -20.10 -6.81
C ALA A 309 -10.90 -20.82 -5.80
N THR A 310 -11.27 -22.04 -5.43
CA THR A 310 -10.43 -22.89 -4.57
C THR A 310 -9.42 -23.70 -5.39
N VAL A 311 -8.29 -24.02 -4.76
CA VAL A 311 -7.26 -24.88 -5.36
C VAL A 311 -7.52 -26.33 -4.99
N SER A 312 -7.49 -27.23 -5.98
CA SER A 312 -7.55 -28.67 -5.76
C SER A 312 -6.13 -29.24 -5.62
N LEU A 313 -5.80 -29.75 -4.44
CA LEU A 313 -4.48 -30.32 -4.13
C LEU A 313 -4.63 -31.72 -3.55
N SER A 314 -3.71 -32.63 -3.90
CA SER A 314 -3.58 -33.93 -3.28
C SER A 314 -3.20 -33.81 -1.80
N ALA A 315 -3.36 -34.88 -1.04
CA ALA A 315 -2.95 -34.92 0.37
C ALA A 315 -1.44 -34.69 0.54
N GLY A 316 -0.62 -35.23 -0.37
CA GLY A 316 0.83 -34.99 -0.41
C GLY A 316 1.15 -33.53 -0.59
N GLN A 317 0.60 -32.89 -1.63
CA GLN A 317 0.80 -31.46 -1.92
C GLN A 317 0.41 -30.56 -0.75
N ARG A 318 -0.74 -30.83 -0.10
CA ARG A 318 -1.14 -30.09 1.10
C ARG A 318 -0.14 -30.26 2.26
N LYS A 319 0.41 -31.48 2.42
CA LYS A 319 1.42 -31.77 3.44
C LYS A 319 2.71 -30.99 3.16
N THR A 320 3.16 -30.96 1.92
CA THR A 320 4.36 -30.21 1.49
C THR A 320 4.18 -28.71 1.71
N ALA A 321 3.09 -28.11 1.23
CA ALA A 321 2.79 -26.70 1.48
C ALA A 321 2.79 -26.37 2.98
N THR A 322 2.15 -27.24 3.81
CA THR A 322 2.14 -27.06 5.27
C THR A 322 3.56 -27.09 5.85
N ALA A 323 4.40 -27.99 5.37
CA ALA A 323 5.78 -28.14 5.85
C ALA A 323 6.62 -26.89 5.55
N LYS A 324 6.30 -26.15 4.48
CA LYS A 324 6.94 -24.89 4.08
C LYS A 324 6.26 -23.64 4.68
N ASN A 325 5.28 -23.81 5.60
CA ASN A 325 4.43 -22.73 6.13
C ASN A 325 3.65 -21.95 5.04
N CYS A 326 3.49 -22.52 3.85
CA CYS A 326 2.69 -21.93 2.78
C CYS A 326 1.21 -22.20 3.03
N ASN A 327 0.41 -21.17 2.95
CA ASN A 327 -1.03 -21.22 3.09
C ASN A 327 -1.69 -21.60 1.76
N ILE A 328 -2.90 -22.17 1.83
CA ILE A 328 -3.69 -22.54 0.66
C ILE A 328 -5.16 -22.15 0.84
N TYR A 329 -5.89 -22.07 -0.27
CA TYR A 329 -7.33 -21.84 -0.29
C TYR A 329 -8.03 -23.04 -0.94
N THR A 330 -8.67 -23.88 -0.14
CA THR A 330 -9.24 -25.16 -0.60
C THR A 330 -10.67 -25.33 -0.16
N SER A 331 -11.45 -26.15 -0.90
CA SER A 331 -12.76 -26.58 -0.46
C SER A 331 -12.64 -27.70 0.59
N VAL A 332 -13.42 -27.58 1.65
CA VAL A 332 -13.59 -28.60 2.69
C VAL A 332 -15.07 -28.83 2.87
N SER A 333 -15.60 -29.99 2.46
CA SER A 333 -17.04 -30.25 2.46
C SER A 333 -17.85 -29.13 1.83
N ASP A 334 -17.45 -28.72 0.62
CA ASP A 334 -18.02 -27.63 -0.20
C ASP A 334 -17.88 -26.22 0.39
N LEU A 335 -17.22 -26.08 1.52
CA LEU A 335 -16.88 -24.77 2.07
C LEU A 335 -15.50 -24.30 1.58
N PRO A 336 -15.42 -23.20 0.82
CA PRO A 336 -14.16 -22.61 0.41
C PRO A 336 -13.50 -21.90 1.59
N LEU A 337 -12.30 -22.34 2.00
CA LEU A 337 -11.65 -21.87 3.22
C LEU A 337 -10.14 -21.67 3.05
N THR A 338 -9.63 -20.59 3.63
CA THR A 338 -8.18 -20.43 3.86
C THR A 338 -7.72 -21.46 4.89
N ARG A 339 -6.52 -21.99 4.69
CA ARG A 339 -5.92 -22.99 5.59
C ARG A 339 -4.68 -22.40 6.25
N TRP A 340 -4.53 -22.71 7.53
CA TRP A 340 -3.44 -22.38 8.46
C TRP A 340 -3.33 -20.91 8.87
N GLY A 341 -3.23 -19.93 7.98
CA GLY A 341 -3.08 -18.50 8.33
C GLY A 341 -1.74 -18.21 9.01
N LYS A 342 -0.64 -18.69 8.41
CA LYS A 342 0.73 -18.57 8.96
C LYS A 342 1.58 -17.64 8.12
N VAL A 343 2.54 -16.99 8.76
CA VAL A 343 3.68 -16.31 8.13
C VAL A 343 4.83 -17.28 7.86
N GLY A 344 5.88 -16.85 7.17
CA GLY A 344 7.03 -17.67 6.78
C GLY A 344 7.70 -18.39 7.96
N SER A 345 7.88 -17.74 9.11
CA SER A 345 8.44 -18.33 10.33
C SER A 345 7.58 -19.45 10.94
N GLY A 346 6.29 -19.51 10.57
CA GLY A 346 5.32 -20.46 11.11
C GLY A 346 4.45 -19.92 12.23
N GLU A 347 4.64 -18.66 12.65
CA GLU A 347 3.74 -17.96 13.56
C GLU A 347 2.40 -17.68 12.86
N TYR A 348 1.36 -17.37 13.61
CA TYR A 348 0.05 -17.01 13.06
C TYR A 348 -0.01 -15.52 12.72
N ILE A 349 -0.64 -15.20 11.59
CA ILE A 349 -0.76 -13.82 11.08
C ILE A 349 -1.54 -12.95 12.08
N ASP A 350 -2.59 -13.45 12.71
CA ASP A 350 -3.37 -12.74 13.71
C ASP A 350 -2.58 -12.40 14.97
N VAL A 351 -1.59 -13.22 15.34
CA VAL A 351 -0.67 -12.94 16.45
C VAL A 351 0.20 -11.72 16.11
N ILE A 352 0.85 -11.72 14.95
CA ILE A 352 1.68 -10.59 14.50
C ILE A 352 0.85 -9.30 14.44
N HIS A 353 -0.29 -9.36 13.75
CA HIS A 353 -1.19 -8.21 13.57
C HIS A 353 -1.71 -7.67 14.92
N GLY A 354 -2.07 -8.57 15.84
CA GLY A 354 -2.55 -8.20 17.17
C GLY A 354 -1.45 -7.60 18.05
N CYS A 355 -0.24 -8.15 18.03
CA CYS A 355 0.90 -7.63 18.78
C CYS A 355 1.33 -6.24 18.28
N ASP A 356 1.34 -6.02 16.96
CA ASP A 356 1.66 -4.71 16.38
C ASP A 356 0.64 -3.64 16.80
N TRP A 357 -0.64 -4.00 16.75
CA TRP A 357 -1.70 -3.10 17.22
C TRP A 357 -1.54 -2.80 18.73
N LEU A 358 -1.28 -3.80 19.55
CA LEU A 358 -1.14 -3.64 20.99
C LEU A 358 0.05 -2.73 21.32
N LYS A 359 1.19 -2.92 20.64
CA LYS A 359 2.38 -2.04 20.74
C LYS A 359 2.00 -0.59 20.44
N ALA A 360 1.38 -0.34 19.28
CA ALA A 360 0.98 1.00 18.86
C ALA A 360 -0.05 1.62 19.82
N LYS A 361 -0.99 0.81 20.33
CA LYS A 361 -2.00 1.29 21.27
C LYS A 361 -1.41 1.71 22.62
N ILE A 362 -0.50 0.92 23.16
CA ILE A 362 0.21 1.27 24.40
C ILE A 362 1.03 2.54 24.19
N GLN A 363 1.77 2.64 23.08
CA GLN A 363 2.54 3.84 22.74
C GLN A 363 1.64 5.08 22.63
N GLN A 364 0.49 4.97 21.98
CA GLN A 364 -0.49 6.05 21.87
C GLN A 364 -0.97 6.53 23.24
N LEU A 365 -1.37 5.59 24.11
CA LEU A 365 -1.92 5.91 25.44
C LEU A 365 -0.88 6.58 26.33
N VAL A 366 0.33 6.04 26.39
CA VAL A 366 1.43 6.60 27.19
C VAL A 366 1.82 7.98 26.65
N LEU A 367 2.02 8.13 25.32
CA LEU A 367 2.35 9.40 24.70
C LEU A 367 1.28 10.46 24.96
N THR A 368 0.01 10.09 24.84
CA THR A 368 -1.13 11.00 25.10
C THR A 368 -1.08 11.52 26.54
N THR A 369 -0.79 10.65 27.52
CA THR A 369 -0.68 11.04 28.93
C THR A 369 0.50 11.98 29.17
N LEU A 370 1.66 11.68 28.58
CA LEU A 370 2.85 12.53 28.70
C LEU A 370 2.64 13.91 28.05
N ALA A 371 1.86 13.98 26.95
CA ALA A 371 1.61 15.22 26.22
C ALA A 371 0.49 16.10 26.82
N GLN A 372 -0.50 15.49 27.47
CA GLN A 372 -1.66 16.19 28.04
C GLN A 372 -1.42 16.76 29.44
N GLN A 373 -0.43 16.26 30.15
CA GLN A 373 -0.05 16.77 31.47
C GLN A 373 1.10 17.75 31.33
N ASP A 374 1.03 18.89 32.01
CA ASP A 374 2.14 19.86 32.06
C ASP A 374 3.43 19.20 32.55
N LYS A 375 3.32 18.24 33.46
CA LYS A 375 4.41 17.44 33.98
C LYS A 375 3.86 16.13 34.58
N VAL A 376 4.41 15.01 34.17
CA VAL A 376 4.30 13.74 34.90
C VAL A 376 5.45 13.70 35.92
N PRO A 377 5.19 13.82 37.23
CA PRO A 377 6.26 13.90 38.23
C PRO A 377 7.00 12.56 38.28
N TYR A 378 8.31 12.64 38.57
CA TYR A 378 9.11 11.43 38.79
C TYR A 378 8.96 10.96 40.25
N GLU A 379 7.73 10.58 40.58
CA GLU A 379 7.27 10.08 41.89
C GLU A 379 6.37 8.86 41.63
N ASP A 380 6.04 8.10 42.64
CA ASP A 380 5.17 6.91 42.50
C ASP A 380 3.81 7.26 41.87
N SER A 381 3.28 8.45 42.10
CA SER A 381 2.06 8.96 41.47
C SER A 381 2.16 9.07 39.95
N GLY A 382 3.31 9.53 39.44
CA GLY A 382 3.57 9.62 38.01
C GLY A 382 3.84 8.26 37.38
N ILE A 383 4.54 7.37 38.09
CA ILE A 383 4.78 5.98 37.66
C ILE A 383 3.44 5.21 37.57
N GLU A 384 2.55 5.35 38.57
CA GLU A 384 1.22 4.75 38.54
C GLU A 384 0.34 5.31 37.43
N ALA A 385 0.51 6.59 37.03
CA ALA A 385 -0.18 7.13 35.86
C ALA A 385 0.24 6.42 34.58
N ILE A 386 1.56 6.18 34.35
CA ILE A 386 2.07 5.43 33.19
C ILE A 386 1.60 3.97 33.23
N LYS A 387 1.69 3.31 34.39
CA LYS A 387 1.18 1.95 34.61
C LYS A 387 -0.30 1.83 34.32
N GLY A 388 -1.09 2.85 34.67
CA GLY A 388 -2.51 2.94 34.38
C GLY A 388 -2.80 2.92 32.87
N GLN A 389 -1.98 3.63 32.06
CA GLN A 389 -2.11 3.62 30.59
C GLN A 389 -1.71 2.28 29.98
N LEU A 390 -0.64 1.68 30.48
CA LEU A 390 -0.25 0.34 30.09
C LEU A 390 -1.37 -0.66 30.36
N LYS A 391 -1.95 -0.63 31.56
CA LYS A 391 -3.11 -1.44 31.93
C LYS A 391 -4.30 -1.20 30.99
N ALA A 392 -4.63 0.05 30.69
CA ALA A 392 -5.72 0.39 29.76
C ALA A 392 -5.49 -0.18 28.36
N GLY A 393 -4.26 -0.17 27.86
CA GLY A 393 -3.88 -0.81 26.60
C GLY A 393 -4.06 -2.33 26.63
N LEU A 394 -3.63 -2.99 27.69
CA LEU A 394 -3.76 -4.44 27.86
C LEU A 394 -5.23 -4.86 28.00
N GLU A 395 -6.06 -4.11 28.72
CA GLU A 395 -7.52 -4.37 28.83
C GLU A 395 -8.22 -4.22 27.47
N GLN A 396 -7.80 -3.28 26.62
CA GLN A 396 -8.29 -3.23 25.25
C GLN A 396 -7.85 -4.47 24.46
N GLY A 397 -6.62 -4.93 24.61
CA GLY A 397 -6.15 -6.20 24.03
C GLY A 397 -7.00 -7.41 24.48
N VAL A 398 -7.45 -7.44 25.74
CA VAL A 398 -8.39 -8.44 26.25
C VAL A 398 -9.77 -8.28 25.59
N THR A 399 -10.27 -7.06 25.49
CA THR A 399 -11.59 -6.76 24.89
C THR A 399 -11.68 -7.24 23.46
N TYR A 400 -10.60 -7.09 22.69
CA TYR A 400 -10.49 -7.53 21.30
C TYR A 400 -10.02 -8.98 21.15
N GLN A 401 -9.93 -9.73 22.23
CA GLN A 401 -9.55 -11.15 22.26
C GLN A 401 -8.11 -11.44 21.75
N ILE A 402 -7.24 -10.45 21.76
CA ILE A 402 -5.80 -10.61 21.51
C ILE A 402 -5.16 -11.30 22.72
N LEU A 403 -5.49 -10.81 23.91
CA LEU A 403 -4.96 -11.29 25.17
C LEU A 403 -5.98 -12.12 25.95
N LYS A 404 -5.50 -13.08 26.71
CA LYS A 404 -6.29 -13.91 27.62
C LYS A 404 -6.79 -13.07 28.80
N LYS A 405 -8.10 -13.12 29.06
CA LYS A 405 -8.75 -12.39 30.15
C LYS A 405 -8.17 -12.75 31.51
N GLY A 406 -7.79 -11.72 32.30
CA GLY A 406 -7.37 -11.85 33.70
C GLY A 406 -6.03 -12.56 33.89
N ALA A 407 -5.19 -12.64 32.84
CA ALA A 407 -3.94 -13.41 32.89
C ALA A 407 -2.67 -12.57 32.68
N TYR A 408 -2.77 -11.24 32.55
CA TYR A 408 -1.60 -10.39 32.42
C TYR A 408 -1.11 -9.87 33.79
N THR A 409 0.18 -9.60 33.89
CA THR A 409 0.84 -8.94 35.02
C THR A 409 1.61 -7.72 34.55
N ILE A 410 1.72 -6.70 35.40
CA ILE A 410 2.48 -5.48 35.14
C ILE A 410 3.42 -5.26 36.31
N GLU A 411 4.72 -5.06 36.02
CA GLU A 411 5.77 -4.73 36.96
C GLU A 411 6.31 -3.34 36.63
N CYS A 412 6.35 -2.46 37.60
CA CYS A 412 6.94 -1.12 37.49
C CYS A 412 7.82 -0.89 38.72
N PRO A 413 8.99 -0.25 38.59
CA PRO A 413 9.79 0.15 39.72
C PRO A 413 9.06 1.26 40.50
N THR A 414 9.35 1.37 41.81
CA THR A 414 9.02 2.55 42.60
C THR A 414 9.99 3.69 42.29
N ALA A 415 9.63 4.91 42.61
CA ALA A 415 10.53 6.05 42.40
C ALA A 415 11.86 5.87 43.10
N ASP A 416 11.89 5.23 44.31
CA ASP A 416 13.11 5.03 45.10
C ASP A 416 14.02 3.93 44.54
N GLU A 417 13.49 2.98 43.77
CA GLU A 417 14.27 1.92 43.13
C GLU A 417 15.05 2.38 41.89
N VAL A 418 14.71 3.53 41.32
CA VAL A 418 15.43 4.08 40.16
C VAL A 418 16.58 4.95 40.63
N ASP A 419 17.76 4.72 40.07
CA ASP A 419 18.95 5.49 40.41
C ASP A 419 18.87 6.98 40.00
N ALA A 420 19.67 7.82 40.66
CA ALA A 420 19.64 9.26 40.46
C ALA A 420 20.09 9.70 39.06
N ALA A 421 20.97 8.95 38.38
CA ALA A 421 21.46 9.29 37.05
C ALA A 421 20.33 9.08 36.02
N THR A 422 19.64 7.94 36.07
CA THR A 422 18.49 7.62 35.23
C THR A 422 17.33 8.61 35.46
N LYS A 423 17.07 9.03 36.70
CA LYS A 423 16.12 10.09 37.01
C LYS A 423 16.52 11.44 36.37
N ALA A 424 17.83 11.77 36.41
CA ALA A 424 18.34 13.01 35.79
C ALA A 424 18.14 13.01 34.25
N GLU A 425 18.21 11.84 33.62
CA GLU A 425 17.86 11.64 32.17
C GLU A 425 16.35 11.67 31.90
N ARG A 426 15.51 11.78 32.93
CA ARG A 426 14.04 11.74 32.85
C ARG A 426 13.49 10.46 32.19
N LYS A 427 14.18 9.34 32.39
CA LYS A 427 13.82 8.03 31.82
C LYS A 427 13.23 7.15 32.91
N LEU A 428 12.06 6.56 32.67
CA LEU A 428 11.50 5.49 33.49
C LEU A 428 11.89 4.14 32.88
N PRO A 429 12.84 3.40 33.52
CA PRO A 429 13.27 2.07 33.05
C PRO A 429 12.36 0.97 33.62
N ASP A 430 12.56 -0.25 33.17
CA ASP A 430 12.06 -1.50 33.79
C ASP A 430 10.54 -1.61 33.96
N VAL A 431 9.78 -0.88 33.16
CA VAL A 431 8.36 -1.12 33.03
C VAL A 431 8.14 -2.36 32.17
N LYS A 432 7.64 -3.44 32.79
CA LYS A 432 7.49 -4.75 32.15
C LYS A 432 6.05 -5.24 32.26
N PHE A 433 5.62 -6.02 31.30
CA PHE A 433 4.37 -6.77 31.41
C PHE A 433 4.54 -8.17 30.84
N ASN A 434 3.75 -9.11 31.35
CA ASN A 434 3.58 -10.43 30.78
C ASN A 434 2.08 -10.63 30.52
N ALA A 435 1.72 -10.96 29.27
CA ALA A 435 0.33 -11.07 28.85
C ALA A 435 0.16 -12.25 27.88
N PRO A 436 -0.38 -13.38 28.33
CA PRO A 436 -0.65 -14.52 27.46
C PRO A 436 -1.67 -14.19 26.38
N LEU A 437 -1.42 -14.67 25.16
CA LEU A 437 -2.34 -14.55 24.03
C LEU A 437 -3.61 -15.38 24.26
N SER A 438 -4.73 -14.92 23.69
CA SER A 438 -6.00 -15.68 23.71
C SER A 438 -5.95 -16.91 22.79
N GLY A 439 -5.28 -16.78 21.63
CA GLY A 439 -5.20 -17.82 20.60
C GLY A 439 -6.55 -18.08 19.91
N ALA A 440 -6.50 -18.92 18.87
CA ALA A 440 -7.68 -19.36 18.13
C ALA A 440 -7.73 -20.89 18.01
N ILE A 441 -8.91 -21.49 18.08
CA ILE A 441 -9.11 -22.92 17.89
C ILE A 441 -9.30 -23.19 16.41
N HIS A 442 -8.37 -23.90 15.79
CA HIS A 442 -8.45 -24.30 14.37
C HIS A 442 -8.79 -25.78 14.17
N LYS A 443 -8.62 -26.61 15.22
CA LYS A 443 -8.91 -28.06 15.19
C LYS A 443 -9.54 -28.48 16.50
N THR A 444 -10.46 -29.42 16.44
CA THR A 444 -11.04 -30.09 17.61
C THR A 444 -11.06 -31.59 17.40
N ALA A 445 -10.88 -32.36 18.47
CA ALA A 445 -11.15 -33.79 18.51
C ALA A 445 -12.32 -33.98 19.49
N ILE A 446 -13.30 -34.79 19.06
CA ILE A 446 -14.49 -35.06 19.87
C ILE A 446 -14.64 -36.58 19.91
N ASP A 447 -14.51 -37.18 21.10
CA ASP A 447 -14.76 -38.59 21.34
C ASP A 447 -16.14 -38.75 22.02
N GLY A 448 -16.99 -39.57 21.43
CA GLY A 448 -18.33 -39.81 21.97
C GLY A 448 -18.64 -41.32 21.96
N VAL A 449 -19.28 -41.80 23.02
CA VAL A 449 -19.80 -43.18 23.10
C VAL A 449 -21.33 -43.07 23.14
N VAL A 450 -21.98 -43.77 22.18
CA VAL A 450 -23.44 -43.90 22.16
C VAL A 450 -23.76 -45.30 22.72
N THR A 451 -24.53 -45.35 23.82
CA THR A 451 -25.02 -46.59 24.42
C THR A 451 -26.54 -46.68 24.20
N LEU A 452 -27.03 -47.90 23.94
CA LEU A 452 -28.46 -48.22 23.90
C LEU A 452 -29.01 -48.35 25.31
#